data_279e4d6fffc71c408c92367feac06b1c
#
_entry.id   279e4d6fffc71c408c92367feac06b1c
#
_cell.length_a   1.000
_cell.length_b   1.000
_cell.length_c   1.000
_cell.angle_alpha   90.00
_cell.angle_beta   90.00
_cell.angle_gamma   90.00
#
_symmetry.space_group_name_H-M   'P 1'
#
loop_
_entity.id
_entity.type
_entity.pdbx_description
1 polymer ?
#
loop_
_entity_poly.entity_id
_entity_poly.type
_entity_poly.pdbx_seq_one_letter_code
_entity_poly.pdbx_strand_id
1 'polypeptide(L)'
;MDMNRTTYGLSLATMGLILLACEASSKGPALAGTPEMQASGTGAQTNSTDMAVVDRLAAARCDQEATCKNIGPGAKYDSRKVCVDALRGSIGNDLNGYNCPRGLDRDAIDRCMAAIQSEECSHPFDTLTRFDKCRTGAVCMK
;
A
#
# COMPACT_ATOMS: atom_id res chain seq x y z
N MET A 1 4.20 -34.08 34.15
CA MET A 1 3.97 -34.93 32.95
C MET A 1 4.18 -34.04 31.76
N ASP A 2 5.35 -34.12 31.34
CA ASP A 2 6.10 -34.40 30.12
C ASP A 2 6.07 -33.22 29.12
N MET A 3 7.09 -32.49 29.14
CA MET A 3 8.29 -32.40 28.30
C MET A 3 8.08 -32.92 26.86
N ASN A 4 8.04 -32.06 25.89
CA ASN A 4 8.57 -32.39 24.58
C ASN A 4 9.40 -31.20 24.02
N ARG A 5 10.71 -31.29 24.25
CA ARG A 5 11.75 -30.54 23.56
C ARG A 5 11.90 -31.14 22.17
N THR A 6 11.70 -30.38 21.15
CA THR A 6 12.18 -30.72 19.81
C THR A 6 13.16 -29.66 19.32
N THR A 7 14.41 -30.05 19.49
CA THR A 7 15.62 -29.46 18.93
C THR A 7 15.74 -29.87 17.45
N TYR A 8 15.80 -28.96 16.53
CA TYR A 8 16.34 -29.11 15.16
C TYR A 8 16.90 -27.75 14.78
N GLY A 9 18.11 -27.55 14.48
CA GLY A 9 19.08 -28.28 13.70
C GLY A 9 19.74 -27.22 12.86
N LEU A 10 21.03 -26.91 13.16
CA LEU A 10 21.90 -26.04 12.39
C LEU A 10 21.94 -26.53 10.93
N SER A 11 21.83 -25.61 9.97
CA SER A 11 22.37 -25.76 8.63
C SER A 11 23.11 -24.50 8.23
N LEU A 12 24.42 -24.59 8.34
CA LEU A 12 25.41 -23.73 7.68
C LEU A 12 25.59 -24.24 6.23
N ALA A 13 25.42 -23.40 5.24
CA ALA A 13 26.06 -23.52 3.92
C ALA A 13 26.03 -22.19 3.20
N THR A 14 27.17 -21.53 3.18
CA THR A 14 28.10 -21.25 2.09
C THR A 14 27.65 -20.27 1.02
N MET A 15 28.31 -19.09 1.07
CA MET A 15 29.21 -18.55 0.03
C MET A 15 28.64 -18.41 -1.38
N GLY A 16 28.52 -17.16 -1.83
CA GLY A 16 28.37 -16.79 -3.24
C GLY A 16 28.71 -15.33 -3.44
N LEU A 17 30.01 -15.03 -3.49
CA LEU A 17 30.58 -13.73 -3.85
C LEU A 17 30.49 -13.59 -5.38
N ILE A 18 29.65 -12.70 -5.91
CA ILE A 18 29.73 -12.28 -7.31
C ILE A 18 29.82 -10.76 -7.34
N LEU A 19 31.06 -10.31 -7.51
CA LEU A 19 31.42 -8.97 -7.95
C LEU A 19 31.19 -8.91 -9.46
N LEU A 20 30.29 -8.08 -9.95
CA LEU A 20 30.33 -7.57 -11.31
C LEU A 20 30.21 -6.05 -11.26
N ALA A 21 31.38 -5.42 -11.37
CA ALA A 21 31.53 -4.03 -11.73
C ALA A 21 31.15 -3.89 -13.21
N CYS A 22 30.24 -2.99 -13.54
CA CYS A 22 30.09 -2.39 -14.85
C CYS A 22 30.05 -0.89 -14.71
N GLU A 23 31.24 -0.28 -14.76
CA GLU A 23 31.42 1.13 -15.10
C GLU A 23 31.14 1.27 -16.61
N ALA A 24 30.21 2.08 -16.99
CA ALA A 24 30.11 2.63 -18.33
C ALA A 24 29.83 4.12 -18.24
N SER A 25 30.94 4.87 -18.18
CA SER A 25 30.99 6.29 -18.45
C SER A 25 30.63 6.52 -19.90
N SER A 26 29.54 7.26 -20.18
CA SER A 26 29.25 7.84 -21.49
C SER A 26 28.92 9.31 -21.33
N LYS A 27 29.98 10.13 -21.45
CA LYS A 27 29.87 11.54 -21.80
C LYS A 27 29.54 11.62 -23.26
N GLY A 28 28.35 12.11 -23.65
CA GLY A 28 27.99 12.48 -24.99
C GLY A 28 27.33 13.86 -25.02
N PRO A 29 27.63 14.71 -26.03
CA PRO A 29 27.32 16.15 -26.00
C PRO A 29 25.86 16.43 -26.32
N ALA A 30 25.39 17.56 -25.77
CA ALA A 30 24.11 18.19 -26.04
C ALA A 30 23.89 18.45 -27.53
N LEU A 31 22.76 18.00 -28.06
CA LEU A 31 22.15 18.52 -29.28
C LEU A 31 20.71 18.90 -29.01
N ALA A 32 20.43 20.14 -29.39
CA ALA A 32 19.16 20.82 -29.24
C ALA A 32 18.04 20.21 -30.09
N GLY A 33 16.84 20.18 -29.49
CA GLY A 33 15.61 20.48 -30.20
C GLY A 33 15.01 19.40 -31.06
N THR A 34 13.95 18.78 -30.58
CA THR A 34 12.69 18.58 -31.34
C THR A 34 11.56 18.32 -30.31
N PRO A 35 10.37 18.91 -30.48
CA PRO A 35 9.22 18.58 -29.66
C PRO A 35 8.71 17.20 -30.12
N GLU A 36 9.05 16.19 -29.35
CA GLU A 36 8.54 14.83 -29.57
C GLU A 36 7.09 14.77 -29.10
N MET A 37 6.22 14.55 -30.08
CA MET A 37 4.82 14.21 -29.92
C MET A 37 4.67 13.15 -28.85
N GLN A 38 4.03 13.51 -27.74
CA GLN A 38 3.55 12.55 -26.75
C GLN A 38 2.53 11.65 -27.43
N ALA A 39 2.95 10.43 -27.73
CA ALA A 39 2.06 9.35 -28.05
C ALA A 39 1.14 9.15 -26.85
N SER A 40 -0.15 9.43 -27.03
CA SER A 40 -1.22 9.09 -26.10
C SER A 40 -1.28 7.57 -25.94
N GLY A 41 -0.44 7.03 -25.08
CA GLY A 41 -0.60 5.69 -24.56
C GLY A 41 -1.78 5.71 -23.59
N THR A 42 -2.87 5.05 -23.96
CA THR A 42 -4.03 4.78 -23.10
C THR A 42 -3.61 3.73 -22.04
N GLY A 43 -2.65 4.07 -21.21
CA GLY A 43 -2.36 3.39 -19.96
C GLY A 43 -3.23 4.06 -18.89
N ALA A 44 -3.97 3.29 -18.12
CA ALA A 44 -4.71 3.79 -16.96
C ALA A 44 -3.75 4.58 -16.06
N GLN A 45 -3.73 5.91 -16.25
CA GLN A 45 -2.98 6.82 -15.40
C GLN A 45 -3.70 6.83 -14.06
N THR A 46 -3.16 6.15 -13.07
CA THR A 46 -3.44 6.48 -11.67
C THR A 46 -3.01 7.92 -11.50
N ASN A 47 -3.99 8.83 -11.48
CA ASN A 47 -3.72 10.23 -11.30
C ASN A 47 -2.95 10.42 -9.99
N SER A 48 -1.99 11.36 -9.96
CA SER A 48 -1.21 11.66 -8.75
C SER A 48 -2.11 11.95 -7.52
N THR A 49 -3.31 12.45 -7.76
CA THR A 49 -4.36 12.68 -6.77
C THR A 49 -4.86 11.36 -6.16
N ASP A 50 -5.04 10.31 -6.97
CA ASP A 50 -5.53 9.01 -6.49
C ASP A 50 -4.47 8.32 -5.62
N MET A 51 -3.19 8.43 -5.96
CA MET A 51 -2.10 7.91 -5.13
C MET A 51 -2.03 8.61 -3.76
N ALA A 52 -2.21 9.94 -3.72
CA ALA A 52 -2.25 10.67 -2.46
C ALA A 52 -3.43 10.26 -1.56
N VAL A 53 -4.58 9.91 -2.15
CA VAL A 53 -5.73 9.37 -1.42
C VAL A 53 -5.42 7.98 -0.88
N VAL A 54 -4.85 7.10 -1.68
CA VAL A 54 -4.41 5.76 -1.27
C VAL A 54 -3.44 5.85 -0.09
N ASP A 55 -2.46 6.75 -0.16
CA ASP A 55 -1.49 6.97 0.92
C ASP A 55 -2.16 7.43 2.22
N ARG A 56 -3.10 8.38 2.13
CA ARG A 56 -3.87 8.88 3.30
C ARG A 56 -4.72 7.78 3.93
N LEU A 57 -5.42 6.98 3.14
CA LEU A 57 -6.24 5.86 3.62
C LEU A 57 -5.38 4.79 4.29
N ALA A 58 -4.25 4.41 3.67
CA ALA A 58 -3.31 3.44 4.23
C ALA A 58 -2.73 3.93 5.57
N ALA A 59 -2.33 5.21 5.64
CA ALA A 59 -1.80 5.81 6.85
C ALA A 59 -2.86 5.80 7.98
N ALA A 60 -4.06 6.30 7.71
CA ALA A 60 -5.14 6.34 8.70
C ALA A 60 -5.52 4.95 9.21
N ARG A 61 -5.57 3.96 8.31
CA ARG A 61 -5.84 2.57 8.69
C ARG A 61 -4.73 2.01 9.59
N CYS A 62 -3.47 2.30 9.30
CA CYS A 62 -2.35 1.84 10.14
C CYS A 62 -2.29 2.57 11.49
N ASP A 63 -2.73 3.82 11.57
CA ASP A 63 -2.86 4.52 12.85
C ASP A 63 -3.94 3.86 13.73
N GLN A 64 -5.04 3.40 13.13
CA GLN A 64 -6.05 2.62 13.81
C GLN A 64 -5.53 1.23 14.23
N GLU A 65 -4.80 0.52 13.36
CA GLU A 65 -4.16 -0.76 13.71
C GLU A 65 -3.16 -0.59 14.87
N ALA A 66 -2.44 0.54 14.95
CA ALA A 66 -1.54 0.85 16.07
C ALA A 66 -2.32 1.07 17.37
N THR A 67 -3.43 1.82 17.32
CA THR A 67 -4.34 2.01 18.45
C THR A 67 -4.86 0.67 18.97
N CYS A 68 -5.16 -0.25 18.08
CA CYS A 68 -5.63 -1.60 18.39
C CYS A 68 -4.50 -2.58 18.77
N LYS A 69 -3.26 -2.13 18.95
CA LYS A 69 -2.09 -2.94 19.29
C LYS A 69 -1.77 -4.04 18.27
N ASN A 70 -2.16 -3.84 17.02
CA ASN A 70 -1.90 -4.75 15.91
C ASN A 70 -0.56 -4.46 15.19
N ILE A 71 0.25 -3.53 15.73
CA ILE A 71 1.58 -3.18 15.22
C ILE A 71 2.62 -3.40 16.31
N GLY A 72 3.66 -4.15 15.99
CA GLY A 72 4.79 -4.46 16.87
C GLY A 72 5.25 -5.89 16.74
N PRO A 73 6.30 -6.29 17.48
CA PRO A 73 6.84 -7.64 17.43
C PRO A 73 5.76 -8.69 17.75
N GLY A 74 5.55 -9.63 16.83
CA GLY A 74 4.55 -10.70 16.99
C GLY A 74 3.08 -10.27 16.81
N ALA A 75 2.81 -9.02 16.49
CA ALA A 75 1.48 -8.53 16.12
C ALA A 75 1.19 -8.78 14.62
N LYS A 76 0.03 -8.34 14.15
CA LYS A 76 -0.39 -8.46 12.74
C LYS A 76 0.61 -7.84 11.76
N TYR A 77 1.24 -6.75 12.15
CA TYR A 77 2.28 -6.06 11.39
C TYR A 77 3.49 -5.80 12.29
N ASP A 78 4.69 -6.16 11.83
CA ASP A 78 5.92 -5.97 12.60
C ASP A 78 6.27 -4.49 12.86
N SER A 79 5.84 -3.61 11.96
CA SER A 79 6.03 -2.16 12.09
C SER A 79 4.96 -1.37 11.34
N ARG A 80 4.84 -0.06 11.66
CA ARG A 80 3.95 0.85 10.94
C ARG A 80 4.29 0.93 9.45
N LYS A 81 5.58 0.87 9.10
CA LYS A 81 6.02 0.86 7.69
C LYS A 81 5.48 -0.36 6.95
N VAL A 82 5.61 -1.55 7.53
CA VAL A 82 5.09 -2.81 6.95
C VAL A 82 3.57 -2.74 6.77
N CYS A 83 2.86 -2.19 7.75
CA CYS A 83 1.42 -1.97 7.66
C CYS A 83 1.05 -1.04 6.49
N VAL A 84 1.70 0.14 6.40
CA VAL A 84 1.42 1.12 5.35
C VAL A 84 1.72 0.57 3.96
N ASP A 85 2.85 -0.10 3.78
CA ASP A 85 3.22 -0.69 2.49
C ASP A 85 2.22 -1.76 2.05
N ALA A 86 1.80 -2.63 2.97
CA ALA A 86 0.80 -3.67 2.70
C ALA A 86 -0.57 -3.08 2.34
N LEU A 87 -1.05 -2.11 3.12
CA LEU A 87 -2.36 -1.50 2.88
C LEU A 87 -2.37 -0.59 1.66
N ARG A 88 -1.27 0.13 1.36
CA ARG A 88 -1.10 0.90 0.13
C ARG A 88 -1.26 0.01 -1.10
N GLY A 89 -0.62 -1.16 -1.11
CA GLY A 89 -0.76 -2.13 -2.19
C GLY A 89 -2.19 -2.62 -2.37
N SER A 90 -2.84 -3.03 -1.28
CA SER A 90 -4.23 -3.50 -1.31
C SER A 90 -5.21 -2.40 -1.75
N ILE A 91 -5.19 -1.24 -1.09
CA ILE A 91 -6.10 -0.12 -1.40
C ILE A 91 -5.84 0.40 -2.83
N GLY A 92 -4.58 0.48 -3.26
CA GLY A 92 -4.24 0.90 -4.62
C GLY A 92 -4.78 -0.06 -5.69
N ASN A 93 -4.78 -1.36 -5.43
CA ASN A 93 -5.41 -2.34 -6.32
C ASN A 93 -6.94 -2.19 -6.36
N ASP A 94 -7.57 -1.88 -5.23
CA ASP A 94 -9.02 -1.71 -5.15
C ASP A 94 -9.50 -0.40 -5.78
N LEU A 95 -8.69 0.67 -5.70
CA LEU A 95 -9.03 2.03 -6.15
C LEU A 95 -8.30 2.45 -7.44
N ASN A 96 -7.81 1.50 -8.24
CA ASN A 96 -7.15 1.80 -9.51
C ASN A 96 -8.14 2.31 -10.57
N GLY A 97 -7.59 2.84 -11.69
CA GLY A 97 -8.41 3.38 -12.78
C GLY A 97 -9.32 2.38 -13.48
N TYR A 98 -9.08 1.08 -13.35
CA TYR A 98 -9.98 0.04 -13.86
C TYR A 98 -11.25 -0.06 -12.99
N ASN A 99 -11.08 -0.04 -11.67
CA ASN A 99 -12.17 -0.14 -10.72
C ASN A 99 -12.90 1.20 -10.52
N CYS A 100 -12.18 2.33 -10.65
CA CYS A 100 -12.72 3.69 -10.54
C CYS A 100 -12.49 4.49 -11.83
N PRO A 101 -13.12 4.12 -12.95
CA PRO A 101 -12.84 4.71 -14.27
C PRO A 101 -13.17 6.21 -14.36
N ARG A 102 -14.04 6.73 -13.49
CA ARG A 102 -14.37 8.15 -13.38
C ARG A 102 -13.67 8.86 -12.22
N GLY A 103 -12.73 8.17 -11.55
CA GLY A 103 -11.99 8.68 -10.41
C GLY A 103 -12.71 8.46 -9.06
N LEU A 104 -12.19 9.12 -8.03
CA LEU A 104 -12.64 8.97 -6.64
C LEU A 104 -13.58 10.11 -6.24
N ASP A 105 -14.66 9.77 -5.54
CA ASP A 105 -15.58 10.71 -4.90
C ASP A 105 -14.96 11.21 -3.58
N ARG A 106 -14.63 12.51 -3.52
CA ARG A 106 -13.96 13.12 -2.36
C ARG A 106 -14.80 13.05 -1.09
N ASP A 107 -16.10 13.31 -1.20
CA ASP A 107 -17.00 13.26 -0.03
C ASP A 107 -17.13 11.83 0.50
N ALA A 108 -17.12 10.85 -0.40
CA ALA A 108 -17.12 9.45 -0.02
C ALA A 108 -15.79 9.03 0.63
N ILE A 109 -14.67 9.52 0.13
CA ILE A 109 -13.35 9.31 0.77
C ILE A 109 -13.33 9.91 2.18
N ASP A 110 -13.86 11.11 2.39
CA ASP A 110 -13.91 11.73 3.71
C ASP A 110 -14.83 10.94 4.67
N ARG A 111 -15.95 10.40 4.19
CA ARG A 111 -16.79 9.47 4.98
C ARG A 111 -16.06 8.16 5.32
N CYS A 112 -15.28 7.60 4.39
CA CYS A 112 -14.44 6.44 4.65
C CYS A 112 -13.38 6.74 5.72
N MET A 113 -12.69 7.87 5.60
CA MET A 113 -11.70 8.32 6.59
C MET A 113 -12.30 8.46 7.99
N ALA A 114 -13.48 9.10 8.09
CA ALA A 114 -14.20 9.23 9.35
C ALA A 114 -14.56 7.86 9.96
N ALA A 115 -15.02 6.92 9.14
CA ALA A 115 -15.34 5.56 9.60
C ALA A 115 -14.10 4.80 10.10
N ILE A 116 -12.94 4.97 9.47
CA ILE A 116 -11.67 4.40 9.94
C ILE A 116 -11.29 4.98 11.31
N GLN A 117 -11.39 6.31 11.47
CA GLN A 117 -10.98 6.99 12.68
C GLN A 117 -11.90 6.73 13.88
N SER A 118 -13.18 6.44 13.63
CA SER A 118 -14.16 6.13 14.66
C SER A 118 -14.26 4.65 15.03
N GLU A 119 -13.52 3.76 14.35
CA GLU A 119 -13.55 2.32 14.60
C GLU A 119 -12.97 1.97 15.98
N GLU A 120 -13.75 1.26 16.79
CA GLU A 120 -13.29 0.74 18.08
C GLU A 120 -12.69 -0.66 17.91
N CYS A 121 -11.58 -0.93 18.62
CA CYS A 121 -10.75 -2.14 18.43
C CYS A 121 -11.47 -3.48 18.67
N SER A 122 -12.53 -3.47 19.46
CA SER A 122 -13.24 -4.68 19.88
C SER A 122 -14.68 -4.74 19.39
N HIS A 123 -15.09 -3.78 18.56
CA HIS A 123 -16.49 -3.65 18.18
C HIS A 123 -16.72 -4.20 16.74
N PRO A 124 -17.36 -5.37 16.58
CA PRO A 124 -17.50 -6.01 15.26
C PRO A 124 -18.33 -5.19 14.27
N PHE A 125 -19.28 -4.37 14.76
CA PHE A 125 -20.11 -3.52 13.90
C PHE A 125 -19.35 -2.36 13.27
N ASP A 126 -18.30 -1.85 13.93
CA ASP A 126 -17.49 -0.75 13.38
C ASP A 126 -16.70 -1.19 12.17
N THR A 127 -16.21 -2.44 12.18
CA THR A 127 -15.58 -3.06 11.01
C THR A 127 -16.55 -3.14 9.82
N LEU A 128 -17.82 -3.49 10.06
CA LEU A 128 -18.85 -3.52 9.01
C LEU A 128 -19.17 -2.11 8.50
N THR A 129 -19.28 -1.14 9.39
CA THR A 129 -19.52 0.27 9.03
C THR A 129 -18.38 0.79 8.16
N ARG A 130 -17.14 0.56 8.54
CA ARG A 130 -15.96 0.92 7.74
C ARG A 130 -16.01 0.23 6.38
N PHE A 131 -16.27 -1.08 6.34
CA PHE A 131 -16.37 -1.82 5.08
C PHE A 131 -17.41 -1.21 4.14
N ASP A 132 -18.60 -0.87 4.65
CA ASP A 132 -19.65 -0.24 3.83
C ASP A 132 -19.22 1.13 3.28
N LYS A 133 -18.55 1.96 4.08
CA LYS A 133 -18.11 3.31 3.68
C LYS A 133 -16.88 3.32 2.79
N CYS A 134 -16.01 2.32 2.90
CA CYS A 134 -14.70 2.29 2.23
C CYS A 134 -14.63 1.33 1.04
N ARG A 135 -15.69 0.57 0.73
CA ARG A 135 -15.69 -0.32 -0.43
C ARG A 135 -15.61 0.47 -1.74
N THR A 136 -15.00 -0.11 -2.76
CA THR A 136 -14.81 0.49 -4.09
C THR A 136 -16.10 1.12 -4.64
N GLY A 137 -17.22 0.40 -4.59
CA GLY A 137 -18.52 0.90 -5.07
C GLY A 137 -19.10 2.08 -4.28
N ALA A 138 -18.54 2.41 -3.09
CA ALA A 138 -18.93 3.57 -2.30
C ALA A 138 -18.05 4.79 -2.57
N VAL A 139 -16.76 4.57 -2.87
CA VAL A 139 -15.74 5.64 -2.97
C VAL A 139 -15.40 6.02 -4.41
N CYS A 140 -15.76 5.21 -5.42
CA CYS A 140 -15.63 5.58 -6.81
C CYS A 140 -16.82 6.45 -7.28
N MET A 141 -16.55 7.43 -8.15
CA MET A 141 -17.60 8.19 -8.83
C MET A 141 -18.46 7.26 -9.70
N LYS A 142 -19.76 7.45 -9.65
CA LYS A 142 -20.78 6.67 -10.41
C LYS A 142 -21.06 7.29 -11.77
#